data_41218f5957422093cdea8d7d67723c0a
#
_entry.id   41218f5957422093cdea8d7d67723c0a
#
_cell.length_a   1.000
_cell.length_b   1.000
_cell.length_c   1.000
_cell.angle_alpha   90.00
_cell.angle_beta   90.00
_cell.angle_gamma   90.00
#
_symmetry.space_group_name_H-M   'P 1'
#
loop_
_entity.id
_entity.type
_entity.pdbx_description
1 polymer ?
#
loop_
_entity_poly.entity_id
_entity_poly.type
_entity_poly.pdbx_seq_one_letter_code
_entity_poly.pdbx_strand_id
1 'polypeptide(L)'
;MPTLSLNDLVAIGLCVLALLALGMNLLVHRKHPYIGLRKTSAVRSSEILSQAAAEQGKRLTIGLGLDVADSVTAMASLPMLAALIRRSIFTDQPVRATSGGGTLASLSQSVVRGTYQGAVAPELFKPDYALLAGLSPYAYLAGL
;
A
#
# COMPACT_ATOMS: atom_id res chain seq x y z
N MET A 1 -31.64 38.20 19.28
CA MET A 1 -30.24 37.71 19.29
C MET A 1 -30.26 36.34 19.94
N PRO A 2 -29.84 35.26 19.29
CA PRO A 2 -29.82 33.95 19.93
C PRO A 2 -28.76 33.96 21.03
N THR A 3 -29.20 33.75 22.29
CA THR A 3 -28.33 33.59 23.44
C THR A 3 -27.69 32.21 23.31
N LEU A 4 -26.38 32.16 23.01
CA LEU A 4 -25.60 30.92 23.04
C LEU A 4 -25.74 30.28 24.41
N SER A 5 -26.23 29.05 24.46
CA SER A 5 -26.32 28.31 25.70
C SER A 5 -24.93 27.86 26.16
N LEU A 6 -24.75 27.64 27.46
CA LEU A 6 -23.47 27.14 27.99
C LEU A 6 -23.04 25.84 27.31
N ASN A 7 -24.00 24.99 26.94
CA ASN A 7 -23.78 23.72 26.24
C ASN A 7 -23.24 23.94 24.82
N ASP A 8 -23.70 25.01 24.13
CA ASP A 8 -23.22 25.33 22.78
C ASP A 8 -21.77 25.82 22.83
N LEU A 9 -21.41 26.54 23.85
CA LEU A 9 -20.04 27.02 24.08
C LEU A 9 -19.07 25.86 24.36
N VAL A 10 -19.51 24.89 25.18
CA VAL A 10 -18.73 23.66 25.46
C VAL A 10 -18.58 22.81 24.21
N ALA A 11 -19.65 22.66 23.42
CA ALA A 11 -19.59 21.88 22.16
C ALA A 11 -18.62 22.52 21.15
N ILE A 12 -18.66 23.84 21.00
CA ILE A 12 -17.73 24.59 20.13
C ILE A 12 -16.28 24.40 20.63
N GLY A 13 -16.06 24.51 21.93
CA GLY A 13 -14.73 24.30 22.52
C GLY A 13 -14.16 22.90 22.24
N LEU A 14 -14.99 21.85 22.38
CA LEU A 14 -14.61 20.47 22.05
C LEU A 14 -14.29 20.29 20.58
N CYS A 15 -15.08 20.86 19.68
CA CYS A 15 -14.82 20.80 18.24
C CYS A 15 -13.49 21.48 17.87
N VAL A 16 -13.21 22.66 18.43
CA VAL A 16 -11.95 23.37 18.17
C VAL A 16 -10.76 22.56 18.69
N LEU A 17 -10.87 21.95 19.87
CA LEU A 17 -9.82 21.12 20.47
C LEU A 17 -9.57 19.86 19.64
N ALA A 18 -10.61 19.22 19.13
CA ALA A 18 -10.49 18.07 18.22
C ALA A 18 -9.81 18.45 16.90
N LEU A 19 -10.18 19.59 16.31
CA LEU A 19 -9.54 20.09 15.08
C LEU A 19 -8.07 20.42 15.30
N LEU A 20 -7.71 21.02 16.43
CA LEU A 20 -6.31 21.30 16.79
C LEU A 20 -5.50 20.01 16.97
N ALA A 21 -6.07 19.01 17.64
CA ALA A 21 -5.43 17.71 17.82
C ALA A 21 -5.21 17.00 16.47
N LEU A 22 -6.19 17.08 15.58
CA LEU A 22 -6.09 16.51 14.22
C LEU A 22 -5.05 17.25 13.39
N GLY A 23 -5.01 18.57 13.45
CA GLY A 23 -4.03 19.40 12.78
C GLY A 23 -2.60 19.15 13.27
N MET A 24 -2.40 19.03 14.58
CA MET A 24 -1.11 18.66 15.16
C MET A 24 -0.66 17.27 14.75
N ASN A 25 -1.58 16.30 14.74
CA ASN A 25 -1.29 14.94 14.29
C ASN A 25 -0.84 14.92 12.82
N LEU A 26 -1.53 15.65 11.95
CA LEU A 26 -1.16 15.78 10.53
C LEU A 26 0.21 16.46 10.35
N LEU A 27 0.53 17.48 11.15
CA LEU A 27 1.82 18.16 11.11
C LEU A 27 2.97 17.26 11.60
N VAL A 28 2.74 16.50 12.66
CA VAL A 28 3.72 15.53 13.18
C VAL A 28 3.95 14.41 12.17
N HIS A 29 2.88 13.87 11.56
CA HIS A 29 3.00 12.85 10.52
C HIS A 29 3.67 13.38 9.24
N ARG A 30 3.50 14.65 8.91
CA ARG A 30 4.24 15.26 7.79
C ARG A 30 5.74 15.36 8.04
N LYS A 31 6.15 15.60 9.29
CA LYS A 31 7.58 15.68 9.66
C LYS A 31 8.24 14.31 9.81
N HIS A 32 7.46 13.25 10.09
CA HIS A 32 7.94 11.88 10.23
C HIS A 32 7.14 10.94 9.32
N PRO A 33 7.32 11.06 7.98
CA PRO A 33 6.53 10.31 7.01
C PRO A 33 6.79 8.80 7.04
N TYR A 34 7.77 8.33 7.79
CA TYR A 34 8.09 6.92 7.90
C TYR A 34 8.34 6.53 9.36
N ILE A 35 7.38 5.85 9.96
CA ILE A 35 7.70 4.87 10.98
C ILE A 35 8.56 3.84 10.23
N GLY A 36 9.88 3.93 10.41
CA GLY A 36 10.80 3.04 9.72
C GLY A 36 10.41 1.61 10.01
N LEU A 37 9.82 0.94 9.03
CA LEU A 37 9.57 -0.49 9.13
C LEU A 37 10.89 -1.12 9.53
N ARG A 38 10.92 -1.76 10.70
CA ARG A 38 12.11 -2.47 11.18
C ARG A 38 12.59 -3.34 10.03
N LYS A 39 13.82 -3.12 9.55
CA LYS A 39 14.39 -3.91 8.46
C LYS A 39 14.52 -5.36 8.92
N THR A 40 13.43 -6.11 8.74
CA THR A 40 13.42 -7.54 8.98
C THR A 40 14.24 -8.24 7.90
N SER A 41 14.75 -9.44 8.20
CA SER A 41 15.47 -10.25 7.21
C SER A 41 14.64 -10.46 5.94
N ALA A 42 13.32 -10.58 6.06
CA ALA A 42 12.40 -10.72 4.93
C ALA A 42 12.43 -9.50 3.98
N VAL A 43 12.42 -8.28 4.52
CA VAL A 43 12.51 -7.04 3.70
C VAL A 43 13.86 -6.98 2.98
N ARG A 44 14.95 -7.34 3.67
CA ARG A 44 16.28 -7.37 3.05
C ARG A 44 16.38 -8.44 1.96
N SER A 45 15.83 -9.61 2.19
CA SER A 45 15.82 -10.69 1.18
C SER A 45 15.01 -10.30 -0.05
N SER A 46 13.86 -9.64 0.12
CA SER A 46 13.05 -9.17 -1.01
C SER A 46 13.75 -8.07 -1.83
N GLU A 47 14.55 -7.22 -1.17
CA GLU A 47 15.38 -6.23 -1.85
C GLU A 47 16.45 -6.91 -2.74
N ILE A 48 17.15 -7.91 -2.19
CA ILE A 48 18.17 -8.67 -2.93
C ILE A 48 17.53 -9.42 -4.11
N LEU A 49 16.38 -10.07 -3.87
CA LEU A 49 15.66 -10.80 -4.93
C LEU A 49 15.18 -9.88 -6.05
N SER A 50 14.71 -8.66 -5.72
CA SER A 50 14.29 -7.68 -6.73
C SER A 50 15.46 -7.19 -7.59
N GLN A 51 16.61 -6.99 -6.99
CA GLN A 51 17.84 -6.62 -7.72
C GLN A 51 18.31 -7.77 -8.64
N ALA A 52 18.40 -8.99 -8.10
CA ALA A 52 18.78 -10.16 -8.87
C ALA A 52 17.82 -10.44 -10.04
N ALA A 53 16.52 -10.25 -9.85
CA ALA A 53 15.53 -10.38 -10.92
C ALA A 53 15.74 -9.32 -12.02
N ALA A 54 16.01 -8.08 -11.63
CA ALA A 54 16.27 -6.99 -12.57
C ALA A 54 17.56 -7.25 -13.38
N GLU A 55 18.64 -7.69 -12.72
CA GLU A 55 19.91 -8.04 -13.38
C GLU A 55 19.77 -9.20 -14.37
N GLN A 56 18.87 -10.16 -14.08
CA GLN A 56 18.59 -11.30 -14.96
C GLN A 56 17.56 -11.00 -16.06
N GLY A 57 17.01 -9.79 -16.10
CA GLY A 57 15.93 -9.43 -17.00
C GLY A 57 14.63 -10.20 -16.73
N LYS A 58 14.46 -10.75 -15.52
CA LYS A 58 13.29 -11.51 -15.10
C LYS A 58 12.30 -10.65 -14.34
N ARG A 59 11.02 -10.95 -14.51
CA ARG A 59 9.96 -10.28 -13.78
C ARG A 59 9.79 -10.91 -12.39
N LEU A 60 9.78 -10.07 -11.36
CA LEU A 60 9.43 -10.49 -10.01
C LEU A 60 7.91 -10.50 -9.85
N THR A 61 7.34 -11.65 -9.48
CA THR A 61 5.93 -11.78 -9.11
C THR A 61 5.81 -11.95 -7.61
N ILE A 62 4.90 -11.19 -6.98
CA ILE A 62 4.65 -11.24 -5.54
C ILE A 62 3.26 -11.79 -5.31
N GLY A 63 3.19 -12.95 -4.65
CA GLY A 63 1.93 -13.53 -4.17
C GLY A 63 1.49 -12.87 -2.87
N LEU A 64 0.32 -12.23 -2.88
CA LEU A 64 -0.26 -11.59 -1.70
C LEU A 64 -1.09 -12.56 -0.83
N GLY A 65 -1.30 -13.78 -1.32
CA GLY A 65 -2.07 -14.82 -0.65
C GLY A 65 -3.54 -14.85 -1.04
N LEU A 66 -4.25 -15.81 -0.42
CA LEU A 66 -5.68 -16.06 -0.61
C LEU A 66 -6.56 -15.32 0.39
N ASP A 67 -5.93 -14.71 1.39
CA ASP A 67 -6.61 -14.16 2.55
C ASP A 67 -7.51 -12.97 2.24
N VAL A 68 -8.42 -12.75 3.16
CA VAL A 68 -9.29 -11.56 3.17
C VAL A 68 -8.43 -10.32 3.45
N ALA A 69 -8.84 -9.20 2.90
CA ALA A 69 -8.06 -7.95 2.96
C ALA A 69 -7.80 -7.40 4.38
N ASP A 70 -8.54 -7.89 5.37
CA ASP A 70 -8.43 -7.52 6.78
C ASP A 70 -7.40 -8.35 7.56
N SER A 71 -6.78 -9.36 6.92
CA SER A 71 -5.71 -10.12 7.56
C SER A 71 -4.48 -9.25 7.80
N VAL A 72 -3.83 -9.46 8.93
CA VAL A 72 -2.57 -8.77 9.30
C VAL A 72 -1.50 -8.98 8.21
N THR A 73 -1.49 -10.15 7.60
CA THR A 73 -0.56 -10.51 6.52
C THR A 73 -0.81 -9.66 5.27
N ALA A 74 -2.06 -9.48 4.86
CA ALA A 74 -2.43 -8.64 3.73
C ALA A 74 -2.05 -7.18 3.99
N MET A 75 -2.36 -6.66 5.19
CA MET A 75 -2.00 -5.29 5.57
C MET A 75 -0.50 -5.05 5.57
N ALA A 76 0.31 -6.03 5.96
CA ALA A 76 1.77 -5.93 5.95
C ALA A 76 2.35 -6.06 4.53
N SER A 77 1.74 -6.85 3.65
CA SER A 77 2.22 -7.10 2.30
C SER A 77 2.02 -5.91 1.35
N LEU A 78 0.96 -5.11 1.53
CA LEU A 78 0.66 -3.98 0.66
C LEU A 78 1.72 -2.86 0.70
N PRO A 79 2.21 -2.39 1.87
CA PRO A 79 3.32 -1.44 1.93
C PRO A 79 4.62 -1.99 1.33
N MET A 80 4.88 -3.29 1.52
CA MET A 80 6.04 -3.95 0.91
C MET A 80 5.93 -3.98 -0.61
N LEU A 81 4.75 -4.30 -1.15
CA LEU A 81 4.46 -4.22 -2.57
C LEU A 81 4.73 -2.82 -3.11
N ALA A 82 4.22 -1.76 -2.45
CA ALA A 82 4.46 -0.38 -2.85
C ALA A 82 5.96 -0.02 -2.88
N ALA A 83 6.73 -0.49 -1.88
CA ALA A 83 8.17 -0.24 -1.83
C ALA A 83 8.93 -0.92 -2.97
N LEU A 84 8.56 -2.16 -3.31
CA LEU A 84 9.19 -2.90 -4.41
C LEU A 84 8.82 -2.33 -5.78
N ILE A 85 7.56 -1.93 -5.98
CA ILE A 85 7.13 -1.25 -7.22
C ILE A 85 7.90 0.04 -7.41
N ARG A 86 8.02 0.91 -6.40
CA ARG A 86 8.78 2.18 -6.51
C ARG A 86 10.20 1.98 -7.04
N ARG A 87 10.82 0.85 -6.73
CA ARG A 87 12.17 0.51 -7.19
C ARG A 87 12.21 -0.02 -8.61
N SER A 88 11.09 -0.63 -9.07
CA SER A 88 11.00 -1.29 -10.38
C SER A 88 10.21 -0.50 -11.43
N ILE A 89 9.69 0.69 -11.11
CA ILE A 89 8.87 1.49 -12.04
C ILE A 89 9.55 1.72 -13.39
N PHE A 90 10.85 2.00 -13.36
CA PHE A 90 11.64 2.33 -14.55
C PHE A 90 12.43 1.15 -15.10
N THR A 91 12.15 -0.07 -14.62
CA THR A 91 12.76 -1.28 -15.18
C THR A 91 11.92 -1.83 -16.33
N ASP A 92 12.53 -2.55 -17.26
CA ASP A 92 11.83 -3.20 -18.38
C ASP A 92 10.83 -4.26 -17.91
N GLN A 93 11.06 -4.84 -16.74
CA GLN A 93 10.23 -5.87 -16.13
C GLN A 93 9.74 -5.44 -14.73
N PRO A 94 8.75 -4.54 -14.64
CA PRO A 94 8.25 -4.09 -13.36
C PRO A 94 7.61 -5.23 -12.55
N VAL A 95 7.64 -5.08 -11.23
CA VAL A 95 7.08 -6.04 -10.29
C VAL A 95 5.58 -6.22 -10.54
N ARG A 96 5.12 -7.47 -10.50
CA ARG A 96 3.71 -7.85 -10.62
C ARG A 96 3.21 -8.40 -9.29
N ALA A 97 1.99 -8.05 -8.90
CA ALA A 97 1.30 -8.62 -7.75
C ALA A 97 0.24 -9.61 -8.21
N THR A 98 0.09 -10.71 -7.48
CA THR A 98 -1.00 -11.67 -7.66
C THR A 98 -1.72 -11.88 -6.34
N SER A 99 -3.04 -11.95 -6.38
CA SER A 99 -3.89 -12.20 -5.21
C SER A 99 -4.93 -13.27 -5.50
N GLY A 100 -5.35 -13.99 -4.46
CA GLY A 100 -6.39 -15.01 -4.55
C GLY A 100 -7.78 -14.52 -4.13
N GLY A 101 -7.89 -13.28 -3.64
CA GLY A 101 -9.17 -12.69 -3.20
C GLY A 101 -9.49 -11.40 -3.94
N GLY A 102 -10.77 -11.18 -4.30
CA GLY A 102 -11.20 -10.02 -5.08
C GLY A 102 -10.97 -8.68 -4.37
N THR A 103 -11.20 -8.61 -3.07
CA THR A 103 -10.92 -7.42 -2.24
C THR A 103 -9.43 -7.11 -2.20
N LEU A 104 -8.60 -8.12 -2.03
CA LEU A 104 -7.15 -7.95 -2.01
C LEU A 104 -6.60 -7.57 -3.40
N ALA A 105 -7.21 -8.10 -4.47
CA ALA A 105 -6.91 -7.69 -5.85
C ALA A 105 -7.20 -6.20 -6.06
N SER A 106 -8.36 -5.72 -5.66
CA SER A 106 -8.76 -4.31 -5.78
C SER A 106 -7.85 -3.39 -4.97
N LEU A 107 -7.51 -3.79 -3.74
CA LEU A 107 -6.57 -3.03 -2.90
C LEU A 107 -5.17 -3.01 -3.50
N SER A 108 -4.67 -4.14 -3.98
CA SER A 108 -3.35 -4.20 -4.62
C SER A 108 -3.30 -3.33 -5.89
N GLN A 109 -4.35 -3.33 -6.71
CA GLN A 109 -4.48 -2.44 -7.85
C GLN A 109 -4.43 -0.97 -7.44
N SER A 110 -5.15 -0.60 -6.39
CA SER A 110 -5.17 0.76 -5.86
C SER A 110 -3.79 1.19 -5.36
N VAL A 111 -3.09 0.30 -4.64
CA VAL A 111 -1.73 0.54 -4.15
C VAL A 111 -0.73 0.68 -5.31
N VAL A 112 -0.80 -0.21 -6.31
CA VAL A 112 0.05 -0.15 -7.50
C VAL A 112 -0.18 1.18 -8.23
N ARG A 113 -1.43 1.51 -8.55
CA ARG A 113 -1.79 2.75 -9.22
C ARG A 113 -1.33 3.98 -8.45
N GLY A 114 -1.60 4.04 -7.14
CA GLY A 114 -1.17 5.13 -6.27
C GLY A 114 0.35 5.28 -6.22
N THR A 115 1.08 4.16 -6.30
CA THR A 115 2.55 4.18 -6.33
C THR A 115 3.09 4.78 -7.62
N TYR A 116 2.51 4.44 -8.78
CA TYR A 116 2.87 5.04 -10.07
C TYR A 116 2.51 6.53 -10.13
N GLN A 117 1.36 6.92 -9.60
CA GLN A 117 0.97 8.33 -9.49
C GLN A 117 1.93 9.12 -8.59
N GLY A 118 2.31 8.56 -7.45
CA GLY A 118 3.26 9.19 -6.52
C GLY A 118 4.68 9.29 -7.06
N ALA A 119 5.05 8.47 -8.04
CA ALA A 119 6.33 8.53 -8.74
C ALA A 119 6.30 9.43 -9.99
N VAL A 120 5.18 10.14 -10.23
CA VAL A 120 4.98 11.02 -11.40
C VAL A 120 5.13 10.26 -12.74
N ALA A 121 4.77 8.97 -12.75
CA ALA A 121 4.83 8.12 -13.94
C ALA A 121 3.51 7.35 -14.17
N PRO A 122 2.35 8.03 -14.14
CA PRO A 122 1.04 7.37 -14.25
C PRO A 122 0.83 6.66 -15.59
N GLU A 123 1.50 7.11 -16.65
CA GLU A 123 1.45 6.52 -17.99
C GLU A 123 2.07 5.14 -18.09
N LEU A 124 2.98 4.79 -17.17
CA LEU A 124 3.62 3.48 -17.10
C LEU A 124 2.76 2.44 -16.38
N PHE A 125 1.69 2.86 -15.73
CA PHE A 125 0.77 1.96 -15.03
C PHE A 125 0.01 1.09 -16.04
N LYS A 126 0.03 -0.23 -15.79
CA LYS A 126 -0.81 -1.20 -16.51
C LYS A 126 -1.64 -1.99 -15.50
N PRO A 127 -2.94 -2.24 -15.78
CA PRO A 127 -3.79 -3.05 -14.90
C PRO A 127 -3.24 -4.44 -14.61
N ASP A 128 -2.47 -5.01 -15.54
CA ASP A 128 -1.83 -6.32 -15.43
C ASP A 128 -0.77 -6.42 -14.32
N TYR A 129 -0.41 -5.30 -13.70
CA TYR A 129 0.58 -5.33 -12.61
C TYR A 129 -0.01 -5.78 -11.28
N ALA A 130 -1.34 -5.87 -11.18
CA ALA A 130 -2.03 -6.46 -10.03
C ALA A 130 -3.17 -7.35 -10.53
N LEU A 131 -2.97 -8.65 -10.47
CA LEU A 131 -3.87 -9.65 -11.03
C LEU A 131 -4.56 -10.45 -9.94
N LEU A 132 -5.79 -10.85 -10.22
CA LEU A 132 -6.46 -11.93 -9.52
C LEU A 132 -6.03 -13.25 -10.17
N ALA A 133 -5.20 -14.03 -9.45
CA ALA A 133 -4.68 -15.28 -9.99
C ALA A 133 -5.69 -16.44 -9.92
N GLY A 134 -6.59 -16.42 -8.94
CA GLY A 134 -7.64 -17.44 -8.80
C GLY A 134 -8.29 -17.39 -7.42
N LEU A 135 -9.57 -17.79 -7.36
CA LEU A 135 -10.38 -17.77 -6.13
C LEU A 135 -10.24 -19.05 -5.30
N SER A 136 -9.62 -20.09 -5.83
CA SER A 136 -9.33 -21.32 -5.11
C SER A 136 -7.82 -21.49 -4.90
N PRO A 137 -7.37 -22.22 -3.86
CA PRO A 137 -5.95 -22.45 -3.61
C PRO A 137 -5.23 -23.05 -4.82
N TYR A 138 -5.86 -23.97 -5.53
CA TYR A 138 -5.28 -24.61 -6.72
C TYR A 138 -5.17 -23.65 -7.89
N ALA A 139 -6.21 -22.87 -8.18
CA ALA A 139 -6.20 -21.88 -9.23
C ALA A 139 -5.19 -20.74 -8.93
N TYR A 140 -5.05 -20.35 -7.68
CA TYR A 140 -4.07 -19.37 -7.26
C TYR A 140 -2.64 -19.84 -7.49
N LEU A 141 -2.32 -21.08 -7.09
CA LEU A 141 -0.99 -21.66 -7.31
C LEU A 141 -0.66 -21.86 -8.79
N ALA A 142 -1.66 -22.13 -9.62
CA ALA A 142 -1.48 -22.26 -11.07
C ALA A 142 -1.31 -20.90 -11.78
N GLY A 143 -1.72 -19.81 -11.15
CA GLY A 143 -1.62 -18.43 -11.68
C GLY A 143 -0.40 -17.64 -11.20
N LEU A 144 0.42 -18.21 -10.31
CA LEU A 144 1.69 -17.62 -9.85
C LEU A 144 2.81 -17.86 -10.85
#